data_b3a560b51721ee6cb694dcc801e5fd02
#
_entry.id   b3a560b51721ee6cb694dcc801e5fd02
#
_cell.length_a   1.000
_cell.length_b   1.000
_cell.length_c   1.000
_cell.angle_alpha   90.00
_cell.angle_beta   90.00
_cell.angle_gamma   90.00
#
_symmetry.space_group_name_H-M   'P 1'
#
loop_
_entity.id
_entity.type
_entity.pdbx_description
1 polymer ?
#
loop_
_entity_poly.entity_id
_entity_poly.type
_entity_poly.pdbx_seq_one_letter_code
_entity_poly.pdbx_strand_id
1 'polypeptide(L)'
;MENRVTKTGIQEKIVDQQYIVLPDGRSTLCILTLQNGFTVKGFSACVDIDNFDLVMGRDIAFEDAFRQIWALEGYLLAEKLYWDRAMPVATNPKKIASQKVIEEINAEFDEVYKTWSTKPKRKPAAKKVSKKAPYGLKKDGTPAKKRGRKPA
;
A
#
# COMPACT_ATOMS: atom_id res chain seq x y z
N MET A 1 26.21 -7.71 13.65
CA MET A 1 24.79 -7.45 13.31
C MET A 1 24.04 -8.78 13.44
N GLU A 2 22.97 -8.81 14.20
CA GLU A 2 22.17 -10.04 14.36
C GLU A 2 21.44 -10.38 13.07
N ASN A 3 21.71 -11.58 12.55
CA ASN A 3 21.02 -12.09 11.37
C ASN A 3 19.70 -12.79 11.73
N ARG A 4 18.92 -12.19 12.62
CA ARG A 4 17.62 -12.73 13.06
C ARG A 4 16.66 -11.59 13.41
N VAL A 5 15.38 -11.84 13.20
CA VAL A 5 14.30 -11.00 13.71
C VAL A 5 14.01 -11.44 15.15
N THR A 6 13.81 -10.47 16.05
CA THR A 6 13.48 -10.75 17.46
C THR A 6 12.14 -10.10 17.80
N LYS A 7 11.42 -10.72 18.76
CA LYS A 7 10.14 -10.17 19.25
C LYS A 7 10.31 -8.74 19.78
N THR A 8 11.35 -8.53 20.56
CA THR A 8 11.68 -7.21 21.13
C THR A 8 11.95 -6.18 20.04
N GLY A 9 12.74 -6.54 19.01
CA GLY A 9 13.04 -5.63 17.90
C GLY A 9 11.80 -5.25 17.09
N ILE A 10 10.79 -6.12 16.99
CA ILE A 10 9.49 -5.77 16.37
C ILE A 10 8.71 -4.84 17.30
N GLN A 11 8.66 -5.14 18.59
CA GLN A 11 7.93 -4.31 19.56
C GLN A 11 8.46 -2.88 19.60
N GLU A 12 9.76 -2.69 19.53
CA GLU A 12 10.39 -1.36 19.48
C GLU A 12 10.03 -0.55 18.22
N LYS A 13 9.62 -1.22 17.15
CA LYS A 13 9.18 -0.56 15.91
C LYS A 13 7.72 -0.12 15.93
N ILE A 14 6.92 -0.62 16.85
CA ILE A 14 5.51 -0.23 17.01
C ILE A 14 5.45 1.07 17.81
N VAL A 15 4.94 2.14 17.20
CA VAL A 15 4.82 3.46 17.83
C VAL A 15 3.42 3.76 18.33
N ASP A 16 2.39 3.14 17.76
CA ASP A 16 1.01 3.32 18.17
C ASP A 16 0.19 2.04 17.97
N GLN A 17 -0.82 1.86 18.81
CA GLN A 17 -1.75 0.75 18.74
C GLN A 17 -3.18 1.21 19.02
N GLN A 18 -4.08 0.93 18.10
CA GLN A 18 -5.49 1.29 18.20
C GLN A 18 -6.37 0.05 18.10
N TYR A 19 -7.47 0.03 18.86
CA TYR A 19 -8.42 -1.07 18.84
C TYR A 19 -9.82 -0.55 18.56
N ILE A 20 -10.53 -1.21 17.67
CA ILE A 20 -11.88 -0.86 17.24
C ILE A 20 -12.73 -2.12 17.33
N VAL A 21 -13.79 -2.07 18.17
CA VAL A 21 -14.84 -3.09 18.12
C VAL A 21 -15.75 -2.76 16.94
N LEU A 22 -15.98 -3.72 16.08
CA LEU A 22 -16.80 -3.54 14.90
C LEU A 22 -18.31 -3.52 15.25
N PRO A 23 -19.17 -2.96 14.39
CA PRO A 23 -20.60 -2.84 14.65
C PRO A 23 -21.33 -4.17 14.84
N ASP A 24 -20.74 -5.30 14.47
CA ASP A 24 -21.27 -6.64 14.69
C ASP A 24 -21.22 -7.09 16.17
N GLY A 25 -20.60 -6.29 17.04
CA GLY A 25 -20.50 -6.53 18.49
C GLY A 25 -19.64 -7.73 18.91
N ARG A 26 -19.00 -8.41 17.97
CA ARG A 26 -18.20 -9.63 18.26
C ARG A 26 -16.82 -9.64 17.60
N SER A 27 -16.52 -8.66 16.78
CA SER A 27 -15.26 -8.56 16.06
C SER A 27 -14.43 -7.39 16.58
N THR A 28 -13.12 -7.58 16.69
CA THR A 28 -12.18 -6.56 17.10
C THR A 28 -11.11 -6.40 16.05
N LEU A 29 -10.85 -5.15 15.64
CA LEU A 29 -9.77 -4.77 14.76
C LEU A 29 -8.66 -4.12 15.58
N CYS A 30 -7.42 -4.56 15.40
CA CYS A 30 -6.22 -3.92 15.90
C CYS A 30 -5.50 -3.22 14.75
N ILE A 31 -5.08 -1.99 14.96
CA ILE A 31 -4.26 -1.22 14.00
C ILE A 31 -2.94 -0.90 14.70
N LEU A 32 -1.85 -1.46 14.19
CA LEU A 32 -0.50 -1.17 14.66
C LEU A 32 0.18 -0.21 13.68
N THR A 33 0.70 0.89 14.19
CA THR A 33 1.48 1.84 13.39
C THR A 33 2.96 1.66 13.67
N LEU A 34 3.76 1.49 12.62
CA LEU A 34 5.20 1.32 12.71
C LEU A 34 5.92 2.67 12.59
N GLN A 35 7.19 2.71 13.03
CA GLN A 35 8.04 3.91 13.00
C GLN A 35 8.16 4.56 11.62
N ASN A 36 8.03 3.79 10.53
CA ASN A 36 8.07 4.28 9.16
C ASN A 36 6.71 4.78 8.64
N GLY A 37 5.68 4.82 9.52
CA GLY A 37 4.31 5.22 9.17
C GLY A 37 3.48 4.11 8.52
N PHE A 38 4.06 2.91 8.28
CA PHE A 38 3.29 1.79 7.77
C PHE A 38 2.33 1.25 8.82
N THR A 39 1.12 0.88 8.42
CA THR A 39 0.11 0.34 9.33
C THR A 39 -0.21 -1.11 9.01
N VAL A 40 -0.24 -1.93 10.06
CA VAL A 40 -0.64 -3.35 9.98
C VAL A 40 -1.94 -3.54 10.75
N LYS A 41 -2.84 -4.33 10.20
CA LYS A 41 -4.17 -4.56 10.78
C LYS A 41 -4.28 -6.04 11.16
N GLY A 42 -4.67 -6.29 12.39
CA GLY A 42 -5.01 -7.62 12.87
C GLY A 42 -6.48 -7.71 13.24
N PHE A 43 -7.02 -8.88 13.14
CA PHE A 43 -8.44 -9.13 13.29
C PHE A 43 -8.70 -10.29 14.23
N SER A 44 -9.73 -10.16 15.08
CA SER A 44 -10.30 -11.26 15.85
C SER A 44 -11.82 -11.22 15.76
N ALA A 45 -12.45 -12.39 15.78
CA ALA A 45 -13.89 -12.50 15.81
C ALA A 45 -14.31 -13.66 16.70
N CYS A 46 -15.32 -13.42 17.55
CA CYS A 46 -15.97 -14.47 18.32
C CYS A 46 -17.11 -15.07 17.49
N VAL A 47 -17.31 -16.38 17.60
CA VAL A 47 -18.40 -17.08 16.88
C VAL A 47 -19.74 -16.71 17.48
N ASP A 48 -19.82 -16.73 18.80
CA ASP A 48 -21.03 -16.42 19.57
C ASP A 48 -20.86 -15.10 20.31
N ILE A 49 -21.81 -14.20 20.14
CA ILE A 49 -21.79 -12.86 20.76
C ILE A 49 -21.85 -12.94 22.30
N ASP A 50 -22.54 -13.93 22.84
CA ASP A 50 -22.66 -14.12 24.29
C ASP A 50 -21.34 -14.49 24.96
N ASN A 51 -20.38 -15.01 24.19
CA ASN A 51 -19.03 -15.35 24.62
C ASN A 51 -18.01 -14.26 24.26
N PHE A 52 -18.45 -13.08 23.84
CA PHE A 52 -17.53 -12.01 23.46
C PHE A 52 -16.79 -11.46 24.70
N ASP A 53 -15.48 -11.57 24.68
CA ASP A 53 -14.57 -10.95 25.64
C ASP A 53 -13.69 -9.91 24.95
N LEU A 54 -13.83 -8.65 25.37
CA LEU A 54 -13.11 -7.53 24.79
C LEU A 54 -11.59 -7.64 24.99
N VAL A 55 -11.14 -8.15 26.13
CA VAL A 55 -9.70 -8.27 26.44
C VAL A 55 -9.09 -9.36 25.56
N MET A 56 -9.72 -10.53 25.54
CA MET A 56 -9.30 -11.64 24.67
C MET A 56 -9.36 -11.22 23.19
N GLY A 57 -10.39 -10.52 22.76
CA GLY A 57 -10.53 -10.01 21.40
C GLY A 57 -9.39 -9.09 20.99
N ARG A 58 -8.95 -8.19 21.88
CA ARG A 58 -7.80 -7.30 21.65
C ARG A 58 -6.49 -8.06 21.56
N ASP A 59 -6.27 -9.01 22.46
CA ASP A 59 -5.04 -9.80 22.49
C ASP A 59 -4.88 -10.61 21.21
N ILE A 60 -5.94 -11.30 20.78
CA ILE A 60 -5.92 -12.09 19.54
C ILE A 60 -5.73 -11.20 18.31
N ALA A 61 -6.42 -10.04 18.25
CA ALA A 61 -6.26 -9.10 17.15
C ALA A 61 -4.84 -8.51 17.11
N PHE A 62 -4.24 -8.24 18.28
CA PHE A 62 -2.85 -7.80 18.37
C PHE A 62 -1.88 -8.89 17.87
N GLU A 63 -2.06 -10.12 18.32
CA GLU A 63 -1.21 -11.24 17.88
C GLU A 63 -1.30 -11.48 16.38
N ASP A 64 -2.48 -11.34 15.79
CA ASP A 64 -2.67 -11.45 14.34
C ASP A 64 -1.91 -10.35 13.58
N ALA A 65 -2.04 -9.09 14.00
CA ALA A 65 -1.28 -7.98 13.44
C ALA A 65 0.24 -8.18 13.62
N PHE A 66 0.65 -8.60 14.82
CA PHE A 66 2.05 -8.83 15.15
C PHE A 66 2.68 -9.95 14.29
N ARG A 67 1.94 -11.01 14.00
CA ARG A 67 2.38 -12.10 13.11
C ARG A 67 2.64 -11.59 11.69
N GLN A 68 1.83 -10.67 11.20
CA GLN A 68 2.03 -10.06 9.88
C GLN A 68 3.31 -9.20 9.86
N ILE A 69 3.59 -8.43 10.92
CA ILE A 69 4.85 -7.67 11.04
C ILE A 69 6.05 -8.62 11.03
N TRP A 70 5.95 -9.77 11.71
CA TRP A 70 7.01 -10.76 11.71
C TRP A 70 7.37 -11.25 10.31
N ALA A 71 6.36 -11.50 9.47
CA ALA A 71 6.57 -11.90 8.07
C ALA A 71 7.25 -10.81 7.25
N LEU A 72 6.85 -9.53 7.43
CA LEU A 72 7.45 -8.38 6.75
C LEU A 72 8.91 -8.18 7.17
N GLU A 73 9.22 -8.25 8.46
CA GLU A 73 10.60 -8.13 8.97
C GLU A 73 11.47 -9.31 8.52
N GLY A 74 10.91 -10.50 8.45
CA GLY A 74 11.59 -11.68 7.89
C GLY A 74 11.95 -11.48 6.42
N TYR A 75 11.04 -10.95 5.62
CA TYR A 75 11.32 -10.62 4.23
C TYR A 75 12.40 -9.54 4.10
N LEU A 76 12.31 -8.47 4.88
CA LEU A 76 13.33 -7.40 4.87
C LEU A 76 14.71 -7.92 5.24
N LEU A 77 14.79 -8.83 6.21
CA LEU A 77 16.05 -9.46 6.59
C LEU A 77 16.58 -10.37 5.46
N ALA A 78 15.70 -11.15 4.84
CA ALA A 78 16.07 -12.03 3.72
C ALA A 78 16.59 -11.21 2.53
N GLU A 79 15.92 -10.12 2.19
CA GLU A 79 16.33 -9.19 1.13
C GLU A 79 17.70 -8.57 1.42
N LYS A 80 17.90 -8.09 2.67
CA LYS A 80 19.20 -7.56 3.09
C LYS A 80 20.32 -8.60 2.97
N LEU A 81 20.08 -9.83 3.43
CA LEU A 81 21.07 -10.91 3.34
C LEU A 81 21.36 -11.32 1.89
N TYR A 82 20.36 -11.29 1.03
CA TYR A 82 20.53 -11.52 -0.40
C TYR A 82 21.49 -10.49 -1.01
N TRP A 83 21.22 -9.20 -0.79
CA TRP A 83 22.07 -8.13 -1.32
C TRP A 83 23.49 -8.15 -0.72
N ASP A 84 23.63 -8.47 0.56
CA ASP A 84 24.94 -8.58 1.21
C ASP A 84 25.79 -9.73 0.61
N ARG A 85 25.14 -10.80 0.12
CA ARG A 85 25.82 -11.97 -0.47
C ARG A 85 25.98 -11.88 -1.99
N ALA A 86 24.94 -11.47 -2.70
CA ALA A 86 24.85 -11.52 -4.16
C ALA A 86 25.60 -10.36 -4.84
N MET A 87 25.75 -9.22 -4.15
CA MET A 87 26.45 -8.08 -4.72
C MET A 87 27.97 -8.17 -4.51
N PRO A 88 28.79 -8.28 -5.59
CA PRO A 88 30.21 -8.02 -5.49
C PRO A 88 30.45 -6.66 -4.83
N VAL A 89 31.56 -6.53 -4.13
CA VAL A 89 31.95 -5.28 -3.42
C VAL A 89 31.86 -4.03 -4.30
N ALA A 90 32.03 -4.19 -5.62
CA ALA A 90 31.95 -3.13 -6.62
C ALA A 90 30.52 -2.64 -6.95
N THR A 91 29.47 -3.39 -6.60
CA THR A 91 28.08 -3.05 -6.93
C THR A 91 27.19 -2.83 -5.69
N ASN A 92 27.73 -2.95 -4.50
CA ASN A 92 27.00 -2.65 -3.27
C ASN A 92 26.85 -1.12 -3.12
N PRO A 93 25.63 -0.53 -3.20
CA PRO A 93 25.43 0.91 -3.14
C PRO A 93 25.96 1.55 -1.85
N LYS A 94 26.10 0.79 -0.76
CA LYS A 94 26.74 1.25 0.47
C LYS A 94 28.27 1.26 0.42
N LYS A 95 28.88 0.59 -0.57
CA LYS A 95 30.35 0.51 -0.76
C LYS A 95 30.83 1.25 -2.02
N ILE A 96 29.92 1.66 -2.91
CA ILE A 96 30.19 2.56 -4.06
C ILE A 96 30.24 4.03 -3.57
N ALA A 97 30.67 4.26 -2.35
CA ALA A 97 30.88 5.62 -1.83
C ALA A 97 32.28 6.15 -2.19
N SER A 98 32.70 6.03 -3.44
CA SER A 98 33.63 7.03 -3.96
C SER A 98 32.78 8.14 -4.59
N GLN A 99 32.89 9.36 -4.06
CA GLN A 99 32.19 10.57 -4.55
C GLN A 99 32.20 10.73 -6.08
N LYS A 100 33.24 10.25 -6.76
CA LYS A 100 33.36 10.29 -8.22
C LYS A 100 32.28 9.51 -8.96
N VAL A 101 31.90 8.32 -8.48
CA VAL A 101 30.89 7.49 -9.16
C VAL A 101 29.49 8.09 -8.98
N ILE A 102 29.25 8.72 -7.81
CA ILE A 102 28.00 9.43 -7.56
C ILE A 102 27.90 10.68 -8.44
N GLU A 103 28.98 11.40 -8.63
CA GLU A 103 29.05 12.57 -9.53
C GLU A 103 28.83 12.18 -11.00
N GLU A 104 29.43 11.08 -11.46
CA GLU A 104 29.23 10.55 -12.82
C GLU A 104 27.78 10.12 -13.05
N ILE A 105 27.18 9.36 -12.12
CA ILE A 105 25.77 8.92 -12.21
C ILE A 105 24.82 10.13 -12.17
N ASN A 106 25.09 11.12 -11.34
CA ASN A 106 24.25 12.33 -11.28
C ASN A 106 24.38 13.18 -12.55
N ALA A 107 25.59 13.28 -13.14
CA ALA A 107 25.80 13.98 -14.40
C ALA A 107 25.04 13.29 -15.56
N GLU A 108 25.09 11.95 -15.62
CA GLU A 108 24.33 11.17 -16.62
C GLU A 108 22.82 11.30 -16.43
N PHE A 109 22.37 11.32 -15.19
CA PHE A 109 20.96 11.50 -14.86
C PHE A 109 20.45 12.91 -15.21
N ASP A 110 21.24 13.94 -14.98
CA ASP A 110 20.94 15.34 -15.33
C ASP A 110 20.85 15.53 -16.86
N GLU A 111 21.72 14.88 -17.62
CA GLU A 111 21.66 14.89 -19.10
C GLU A 111 20.36 14.21 -19.59
N VAL A 112 20.04 13.04 -19.07
CA VAL A 112 18.80 12.31 -19.40
C VAL A 112 17.57 13.13 -18.99
N TYR A 113 17.59 13.76 -17.83
CA TYR A 113 16.50 14.59 -17.34
C TYR A 113 16.29 15.84 -18.19
N LYS A 114 17.36 16.49 -18.63
CA LYS A 114 17.29 17.64 -19.56
C LYS A 114 16.66 17.23 -20.89
N THR A 115 17.09 16.12 -21.46
CA THR A 115 16.54 15.62 -22.73
C THR A 115 15.08 15.17 -22.61
N TRP A 116 14.68 14.66 -21.42
CA TRP A 116 13.31 14.26 -21.15
C TRP A 116 12.40 15.46 -20.88
N SER A 117 12.87 16.45 -20.15
CA SER A 117 12.09 17.66 -19.79
C SER A 117 11.86 18.59 -20.98
N THR A 118 12.73 18.57 -22.01
CA THR A 118 12.59 19.35 -23.25
C THR A 118 11.68 18.69 -24.29
N LYS A 119 11.28 17.41 -24.10
CA LYS A 119 10.30 16.79 -24.99
C LYS A 119 8.96 17.51 -24.88
N PRO A 120 8.35 17.95 -25.99
CA PRO A 120 7.06 18.62 -25.94
C PRO A 120 6.05 17.70 -25.25
N LYS A 121 5.46 18.17 -24.13
CA LYS A 121 4.38 17.46 -23.44
C LYS A 121 3.29 17.21 -24.47
N ARG A 122 3.05 15.96 -24.85
CA ARG A 122 1.92 15.59 -25.69
C ARG A 122 0.66 16.13 -24.99
N LYS A 123 -0.02 17.07 -25.65
CA LYS A 123 -1.32 17.55 -25.20
C LYS A 123 -2.19 16.30 -24.97
N PRO A 124 -2.84 16.16 -23.81
CA PRO A 124 -3.77 15.04 -23.61
C PRO A 124 -4.77 15.08 -24.76
N ALA A 125 -4.89 13.98 -25.49
CA ALA A 125 -5.87 13.86 -26.55
C ALA A 125 -7.23 14.20 -25.94
N ALA A 126 -7.86 15.24 -26.44
CA ALA A 126 -9.16 15.66 -25.97
C ALA A 126 -10.10 14.45 -26.12
N LYS A 127 -10.44 13.80 -24.98
CA LYS A 127 -11.48 12.80 -24.97
C LYS A 127 -12.73 13.47 -25.51
N LYS A 128 -13.11 13.15 -26.76
CA LYS A 128 -14.43 13.44 -27.29
C LYS A 128 -15.43 12.80 -26.34
N VAL A 129 -15.92 13.57 -25.39
CA VAL A 129 -17.05 13.17 -24.57
C VAL A 129 -18.23 13.07 -25.54
N SER A 130 -18.50 11.87 -25.99
CA SER A 130 -19.73 11.59 -26.72
C SER A 130 -20.86 11.81 -25.70
N LYS A 131 -21.54 12.95 -25.79
CA LYS A 131 -22.81 13.19 -25.10
C LYS A 131 -23.83 12.23 -25.68
N LYS A 132 -23.78 10.93 -25.30
CA LYS A 132 -24.89 10.04 -25.52
C LYS A 132 -26.01 10.48 -24.59
N ALA A 133 -27.07 11.05 -25.16
CA ALA A 133 -28.29 11.28 -24.42
C ALA A 133 -28.80 9.95 -23.83
N PRO A 134 -29.29 9.92 -22.56
CA PRO A 134 -29.64 8.69 -21.84
C PRO A 134 -30.72 7.86 -22.51
N TYR A 135 -31.38 8.33 -23.56
CA TYR A 135 -32.50 7.63 -24.27
C TYR A 135 -32.38 7.62 -25.78
N GLY A 136 -31.23 7.91 -26.37
CA GLY A 136 -31.08 8.00 -27.83
C GLY A 136 -31.71 9.29 -28.42
N LEU A 137 -31.26 9.63 -29.64
CA LEU A 137 -31.82 10.74 -30.41
C LEU A 137 -32.69 10.15 -31.53
N LYS A 138 -33.81 10.77 -31.82
CA LYS A 138 -34.57 10.52 -33.01
C LYS A 138 -33.79 10.98 -34.25
N LYS A 139 -34.21 10.50 -35.45
CA LYS A 139 -33.57 10.84 -36.73
C LYS A 139 -33.50 12.36 -37.00
N ASP A 140 -34.37 13.14 -36.37
CA ASP A 140 -34.47 14.59 -36.45
C ASP A 140 -33.62 15.35 -35.40
N GLY A 141 -32.78 14.67 -34.62
CA GLY A 141 -31.90 15.24 -33.61
C GLY A 141 -32.59 15.59 -32.28
N THR A 142 -33.90 15.32 -32.12
CA THR A 142 -34.60 15.61 -30.87
C THR A 142 -34.53 14.42 -29.89
N PRO A 143 -34.47 14.67 -28.54
CA PRO A 143 -34.41 13.59 -27.56
C PRO A 143 -35.66 12.75 -27.54
N ALA A 144 -35.54 11.40 -27.54
CA ALA A 144 -36.62 10.48 -27.47
C ALA A 144 -37.31 10.52 -26.09
N LYS A 145 -38.65 10.63 -26.08
CA LYS A 145 -39.43 10.56 -24.84
C LYS A 145 -39.45 9.14 -24.25
N LYS A 146 -39.36 9.07 -22.93
CA LYS A 146 -39.49 7.81 -22.16
C LYS A 146 -40.85 7.16 -22.44
N ARG A 147 -40.86 5.93 -22.96
CA ARG A 147 -42.10 5.17 -23.13
C ARG A 147 -42.70 4.87 -21.75
N GLY A 148 -43.89 5.40 -21.48
CA GLY A 148 -44.67 5.08 -20.29
C GLY A 148 -44.97 3.59 -20.21
N ARG A 149 -44.84 2.99 -19.04
CA ARG A 149 -45.25 1.62 -18.74
C ARG A 149 -46.78 1.59 -18.79
N LYS A 150 -47.39 0.74 -19.64
CA LYS A 150 -48.83 0.48 -19.60
C LYS A 150 -49.19 -0.11 -18.23
N PRO A 151 -50.23 0.36 -17.54
CA PRO A 151 -50.75 -0.31 -16.37
C PRO A 151 -51.34 -1.69 -16.77
N ALA A 152 -51.17 -2.64 -15.84
CA ALA A 152 -51.69 -3.99 -15.95
C ALA A 152 -53.19 -4.00 -15.83
#